data_90912e81907d8924aea72c129affd280
#
_entry.id   90912e81907d8924aea72c129affd280
#
_cell.length_a   1.000
_cell.length_b   1.000
_cell.length_c   1.000
_cell.angle_alpha   90.00
_cell.angle_beta   90.00
_cell.angle_gamma   90.00
#
_symmetry.space_group_name_H-M   'P 1'
#
loop_
_entity.id
_entity.type
_entity.pdbx_description
1 polymer ?
#
loop_
_entity_poly.entity_id
_entity_poly.type
_entity_poly.pdbx_seq_one_letter_code
_entity_poly.pdbx_strand_id
1 'polypeptide(L)'
;MSAAIRLDDLGASSKQYEWWSRHRWANVWPLHHRRLFGAWGPYRELYAEELEEIFQMVAAAGGRLTVAITAYWVERDGACTPYTVKCPHQAALIRWWALQGRLQVAAHGLTHCVPGQH
;
A
#
# COMPACT_ATOMS: atom_id res chain seq x y z
N MET A 1 -7.07 -26.02 11.58
CA MET A 1 -7.47 -24.60 11.68
C MET A 1 -6.99 -23.86 10.45
N SER A 2 -7.85 -23.13 9.78
CA SER A 2 -7.44 -22.23 8.69
C SER A 2 -7.09 -20.86 9.29
N ALA A 3 -5.89 -20.37 9.05
CA ALA A 3 -5.50 -19.03 9.45
C ALA A 3 -6.16 -18.00 8.51
N ALA A 4 -6.73 -16.94 9.08
CA ALA A 4 -7.17 -15.76 8.32
C ALA A 4 -6.06 -14.71 8.42
N ILE A 5 -5.57 -14.28 7.27
CA ILE A 5 -4.50 -13.29 7.15
C ILE A 5 -5.08 -12.06 6.45
N ARG A 6 -4.73 -10.89 6.93
CA ARG A 6 -5.09 -9.62 6.32
C ARG A 6 -3.83 -8.87 5.91
N LEU A 7 -3.82 -8.42 4.66
CA LEU A 7 -2.80 -7.54 4.12
C LEU A 7 -3.42 -6.15 3.97
N ASP A 8 -2.98 -5.22 4.79
CA ASP A 8 -3.47 -3.84 4.80
C ASP A 8 -2.54 -2.90 4.04
N ASP A 9 -3.02 -1.67 3.86
CA ASP A 9 -2.25 -0.53 3.36
C ASP A 9 -1.82 -0.63 1.90
N LEU A 10 -2.44 -1.46 1.06
CA LEU A 10 -2.23 -1.35 -0.38
C LEU A 10 -2.79 -0.03 -0.90
N GLY A 11 -1.97 0.73 -1.61
CA GLY A 11 -2.32 2.07 -2.08
C GLY A 11 -2.24 3.16 -1.00
N ALA A 12 -1.59 2.90 0.13
CA ALA A 12 -1.46 3.85 1.23
C ALA A 12 -0.40 4.93 0.94
N SER A 13 -0.69 5.80 -0.01
CA SER A 13 0.21 6.88 -0.47
C SER A 13 0.63 7.84 0.63
N SER A 14 -0.19 8.00 1.68
CA SER A 14 0.14 8.85 2.84
C SER A 14 1.45 8.48 3.50
N LYS A 15 1.88 7.22 3.41
CA LYS A 15 3.18 6.81 3.95
C LYS A 15 4.35 7.53 3.30
N GLN A 16 4.22 8.02 2.10
CA GLN A 16 5.23 8.91 1.51
C GLN A 16 5.31 10.26 2.24
N TYR A 17 4.18 10.76 2.73
CA TYR A 17 4.10 12.04 3.43
C TYR A 17 4.45 11.91 4.92
N GLU A 18 4.08 10.81 5.55
CA GLU A 18 4.47 10.50 6.93
C GLU A 18 5.99 10.34 7.10
N TRP A 19 6.66 9.91 6.04
CA TRP A 19 8.09 9.66 6.01
C TRP A 19 8.91 10.90 5.63
N TRP A 20 8.32 11.81 4.87
CA TRP A 20 8.95 13.04 4.46
C TRP A 20 8.42 14.18 5.34
N SER A 21 9.34 14.85 6.05
CA SER A 21 8.97 16.03 6.83
C SER A 21 8.33 17.10 5.93
N ARG A 22 7.39 17.86 6.48
CA ARG A 22 6.87 19.10 5.87
C ARG A 22 7.98 20.08 5.51
N HIS A 23 9.07 20.05 6.26
CA HIS A 23 10.20 20.93 6.02
C HIS A 23 11.15 20.30 5.01
N ARG A 24 11.26 20.89 3.84
CA ARG A 24 12.10 20.40 2.74
C ARG A 24 13.56 20.18 3.16
N TRP A 25 14.09 20.98 4.07
CA TRP A 25 15.46 20.83 4.60
C TRP A 25 15.64 19.56 5.43
N ALA A 26 14.61 19.10 6.12
CA ALA A 26 14.68 17.86 6.92
C ALA A 26 14.65 16.60 6.05
N ASN A 27 14.29 16.71 4.77
CA ASN A 27 14.23 15.62 3.81
C ASN A 27 15.57 15.39 3.08
N VAL A 28 16.63 16.08 3.50
CA VAL A 28 17.99 15.94 2.92
C VAL A 28 18.70 14.76 3.59
N TRP A 29 19.37 13.93 2.80
CA TRP A 29 20.30 12.93 3.33
C TRP A 29 21.49 13.66 4.00
N PRO A 30 21.88 13.37 5.24
CA PRO A 30 21.58 12.23 6.11
C PRO A 30 20.48 12.46 7.17
N LEU A 31 19.82 13.62 7.22
CA LEU A 31 18.82 13.94 8.25
C LEU A 31 17.59 13.04 8.14
N HIS A 32 17.24 12.68 6.91
CA HIS A 32 16.13 11.80 6.57
C HIS A 32 16.23 10.40 7.24
N HIS A 33 17.45 9.91 7.50
CA HIS A 33 17.65 8.60 8.14
C HIS A 33 17.67 8.65 9.67
N ARG A 34 17.59 9.82 10.28
CA ARG A 34 17.56 9.89 11.74
C ARG A 34 16.16 9.68 12.26
N ARG A 35 16.01 8.76 13.24
CA ARG A 35 14.74 8.45 13.92
C ARG A 35 14.01 9.68 14.45
N LEU A 36 14.72 10.75 14.80
CA LEU A 36 14.15 12.02 15.25
C LEU A 36 13.25 12.70 14.20
N PHE A 37 13.43 12.39 12.93
CA PHE A 37 12.63 12.94 11.83
C PHE A 37 11.68 11.90 11.21
N GLY A 38 11.58 10.72 11.80
CA GLY A 38 10.53 9.73 11.54
C GLY A 38 10.69 8.87 10.28
N ALA A 39 11.78 8.99 9.53
CA ALA A 39 11.86 8.32 8.23
C ALA A 39 12.56 6.96 8.27
N TRP A 40 11.89 5.94 7.76
CA TRP A 40 12.41 4.57 7.58
C TRP A 40 12.83 4.25 6.14
N GLY A 41 12.87 5.21 5.26
CA GLY A 41 13.14 5.08 3.84
C GLY A 41 11.93 5.35 2.95
N PRO A 42 12.10 5.45 1.64
CA PRO A 42 10.99 5.75 0.73
C PRO A 42 9.99 4.62 0.75
N TYR A 43 8.72 4.96 1.01
CA TYR A 43 7.62 4.01 0.83
C TYR A 43 7.46 3.72 -0.66
N ARG A 44 7.35 2.45 -0.98
CA ARG A 44 6.93 1.99 -2.30
C ARG A 44 5.80 0.98 -2.17
N GLU A 45 4.95 0.93 -3.16
CA GLU A 45 4.00 -0.16 -3.29
C GLU A 45 4.75 -1.48 -3.57
N LEU A 46 4.20 -2.59 -3.10
CA LEU A 46 4.72 -3.91 -3.45
C LEU A 46 4.58 -4.14 -4.96
N TYR A 47 5.58 -4.74 -5.57
CA TYR A 47 5.47 -5.18 -6.95
C TYR A 47 4.48 -6.33 -7.09
N ALA A 48 3.93 -6.53 -8.29
CA ALA A 48 2.97 -7.59 -8.55
C ALA A 48 3.55 -8.98 -8.22
N GLU A 49 4.82 -9.19 -8.52
CA GLU A 49 5.54 -10.43 -8.24
C GLU A 49 5.66 -10.71 -6.73
N GLU A 50 5.94 -9.68 -5.93
CA GLU A 50 6.01 -9.79 -4.47
C GLU A 50 4.65 -10.11 -3.88
N LEU A 51 3.58 -9.48 -4.40
CA LEU A 51 2.21 -9.78 -3.99
C LEU A 51 1.82 -11.22 -4.36
N GLU A 52 2.19 -11.67 -5.54
CA GLU A 52 1.90 -13.03 -5.99
C GLU A 52 2.60 -14.07 -5.11
N GLU A 53 3.85 -13.86 -4.72
CA GLU A 53 4.56 -14.73 -3.78
C GLU A 53 3.82 -14.82 -2.43
N ILE A 54 3.34 -13.68 -1.90
CA ILE A 54 2.56 -13.66 -0.66
C ILE A 54 1.25 -14.45 -0.83
N PHE A 55 0.54 -14.25 -1.93
CA PHE A 55 -0.72 -14.93 -2.20
C PHE A 55 -0.52 -16.44 -2.33
N GLN A 56 0.54 -16.88 -3.02
CA GLN A 56 0.88 -18.28 -3.16
C GLN A 56 1.28 -18.92 -1.83
N MET A 57 2.08 -18.23 -1.00
CA MET A 57 2.44 -18.74 0.33
C MET A 57 1.21 -18.95 1.22
N VAL A 58 0.30 -17.99 1.26
CA VAL A 58 -0.93 -18.09 2.06
C VAL A 58 -1.81 -19.23 1.55
N ALA A 59 -1.97 -19.35 0.23
CA ALA A 59 -2.75 -20.41 -0.38
C ALA A 59 -2.15 -21.80 -0.11
N ALA A 60 -0.82 -21.94 -0.22
CA ALA A 60 -0.12 -23.19 0.07
C ALA A 60 -0.25 -23.62 1.53
N ALA A 61 -0.33 -22.67 2.46
CA ALA A 61 -0.58 -22.93 3.87
C ALA A 61 -2.06 -23.21 4.21
N GLY A 62 -2.95 -23.21 3.21
CA GLY A 62 -4.40 -23.38 3.42
C GLY A 62 -5.07 -22.19 4.11
N GLY A 63 -4.42 -21.04 4.11
CA GLY A 63 -4.93 -19.81 4.70
C GLY A 63 -5.96 -19.10 3.83
N ARG A 64 -6.72 -18.20 4.47
CA ARG A 64 -7.60 -17.24 3.78
C ARG A 64 -6.97 -15.87 3.83
N LEU A 65 -6.90 -15.21 2.69
CA LEU A 65 -6.31 -13.88 2.55
C LEU A 65 -7.38 -12.84 2.28
N THR A 66 -7.35 -11.75 3.04
CA THR A 66 -8.09 -10.53 2.77
C THR A 66 -7.10 -9.42 2.44
N VAL A 67 -7.29 -8.78 1.30
CA VAL A 67 -6.48 -7.65 0.85
C VAL A 67 -7.29 -6.37 1.01
N ALA A 68 -6.82 -5.45 1.84
CA ALA A 68 -7.46 -4.17 2.06
C ALA A 68 -6.78 -3.08 1.23
N ILE A 69 -7.54 -2.46 0.32
CA ILE A 69 -7.03 -1.53 -0.69
C ILE A 69 -7.60 -0.13 -0.43
N THR A 70 -6.74 0.86 -0.52
CA THR A 70 -7.14 2.27 -0.58
C THR A 70 -7.50 2.60 -2.02
N ALA A 71 -8.70 3.15 -2.23
CA ALA A 71 -9.26 3.35 -3.58
C ALA A 71 -8.45 4.35 -4.43
N TYR A 72 -7.92 5.39 -3.81
CA TYR A 72 -7.17 6.45 -4.49
C TYR A 72 -5.79 6.66 -3.87
N TRP A 73 -4.81 6.72 -4.75
CA TRP A 73 -3.47 7.19 -4.44
C TRP A 73 -3.45 8.72 -4.46
N VAL A 74 -2.91 9.34 -3.41
CA VAL A 74 -2.71 10.78 -3.37
C VAL A 74 -1.31 11.12 -3.86
N GLU A 75 -1.23 11.90 -4.92
CA GLU A 75 0.03 12.37 -5.49
C GLU A 75 0.60 13.54 -4.67
N ARG A 76 1.86 13.87 -4.91
CA ARG A 76 2.54 14.96 -4.17
C ARG A 76 1.89 16.32 -4.32
N ASP A 77 1.20 16.57 -5.42
CA ASP A 77 0.45 17.80 -5.69
C ASP A 77 -0.97 17.80 -5.11
N GLY A 78 -1.36 16.69 -4.45
CA GLY A 78 -2.69 16.48 -3.90
C GLY A 78 -3.71 15.89 -4.87
N ALA A 79 -3.33 15.63 -6.11
CA ALA A 79 -4.21 14.94 -7.06
C ALA A 79 -4.48 13.50 -6.62
N CYS A 80 -5.69 13.03 -6.86
CA CYS A 80 -6.10 11.67 -6.54
C CYS A 80 -6.12 10.81 -7.80
N THR A 81 -5.32 9.74 -7.80
CA THR A 81 -5.25 8.77 -8.90
C THR A 81 -5.87 7.46 -8.44
N PRO A 82 -6.83 6.87 -9.16
CA PRO A 82 -7.38 5.57 -8.81
C PRO A 82 -6.27 4.52 -8.68
N TYR A 83 -6.38 3.63 -7.68
CA TYR A 83 -5.39 2.56 -7.46
C TYR A 83 -5.17 1.71 -8.72
N THR A 84 -6.24 1.39 -9.45
CA THR A 84 -6.18 0.62 -10.70
C THR A 84 -5.39 1.30 -11.82
N VAL A 85 -5.31 2.62 -11.77
CA VAL A 85 -4.52 3.42 -12.74
C VAL A 85 -3.07 3.58 -12.26
N LYS A 86 -2.88 3.78 -10.96
CA LYS A 86 -1.54 3.94 -10.36
C LYS A 86 -0.76 2.63 -10.33
N CYS A 87 -1.45 1.53 -10.00
CA CYS A 87 -0.86 0.20 -9.80
C CYS A 87 -1.59 -0.84 -10.66
N PRO A 88 -1.54 -0.74 -12.01
CA PRO A 88 -2.37 -1.57 -12.89
C PRO A 88 -2.02 -3.07 -12.81
N HIS A 89 -0.75 -3.42 -12.66
CA HIS A 89 -0.32 -4.82 -12.58
C HIS A 89 -0.78 -5.47 -11.27
N GLN A 90 -0.63 -4.77 -10.15
CA GLN A 90 -1.12 -5.21 -8.85
C GLN A 90 -2.64 -5.36 -8.85
N ALA A 91 -3.35 -4.39 -9.41
CA ALA A 91 -4.81 -4.43 -9.49
C ALA A 91 -5.31 -5.61 -10.35
N ALA A 92 -4.65 -5.88 -11.47
CA ALA A 92 -4.97 -7.02 -12.33
C ALA A 92 -4.74 -8.36 -11.61
N LEU A 93 -3.62 -8.50 -10.91
CA LEU A 93 -3.30 -9.68 -10.12
C LEU A 93 -4.33 -9.92 -9.01
N ILE A 94 -4.63 -8.89 -8.21
CA ILE A 94 -5.62 -8.97 -7.13
C ILE A 94 -6.98 -9.38 -7.68
N ARG A 95 -7.41 -8.76 -8.78
CA ARG A 95 -8.67 -9.10 -9.46
C ARG A 95 -8.70 -10.56 -9.90
N TRP A 96 -7.63 -11.05 -10.51
CA TRP A 96 -7.54 -12.43 -10.96
C TRP A 96 -7.69 -13.41 -9.81
N TRP A 97 -6.96 -13.22 -8.71
CA TRP A 97 -7.05 -14.05 -7.52
C TRP A 97 -8.43 -13.98 -6.85
N ALA A 98 -9.04 -12.79 -6.79
CA ALA A 98 -10.38 -12.60 -6.25
C ALA A 98 -11.46 -13.33 -7.06
N LEU A 99 -11.38 -13.25 -8.40
CA LEU A 99 -12.31 -13.96 -9.29
C LEU A 99 -12.20 -15.48 -9.19
N GLN A 100 -11.04 -16.00 -8.80
CA GLN A 100 -10.84 -17.42 -8.49
C GLN A 100 -11.39 -17.82 -7.11
N GLY A 101 -11.92 -16.87 -6.34
CA GLY A 101 -12.39 -17.10 -4.97
C GLY A 101 -11.25 -17.38 -3.96
N ARG A 102 -10.00 -17.07 -4.32
CA ARG A 102 -8.80 -17.38 -3.54
C ARG A 102 -8.39 -16.28 -2.57
N LEU A 103 -8.92 -15.09 -2.73
CA LEU A 103 -8.77 -13.98 -1.80
C LEU A 103 -10.03 -13.12 -1.75
N GLN A 104 -10.15 -12.34 -0.68
CA GLN A 104 -11.19 -11.33 -0.52
C GLN A 104 -10.57 -9.95 -0.65
N VAL A 105 -11.32 -9.02 -1.25
CA VAL A 105 -10.93 -7.61 -1.33
C VAL A 105 -11.81 -6.81 -0.37
N ALA A 106 -11.17 -5.99 0.44
CA ALA A 106 -11.82 -5.08 1.37
C ALA A 106 -11.42 -3.62 1.05
N ALA A 107 -12.31 -2.70 1.31
CA ALA A 107 -11.98 -1.28 1.26
C ALA A 107 -11.20 -0.88 2.52
N HIS A 108 -10.09 -0.18 2.32
CA HIS A 108 -9.28 0.43 3.40
C HIS A 108 -9.45 1.94 3.48
N GLY A 109 -10.55 2.44 2.95
CA GLY A 109 -10.85 3.86 2.85
C GLY A 109 -10.74 4.40 1.42
N LEU A 110 -11.17 5.63 1.25
CA LEU A 110 -11.13 6.31 -0.04
C LEU A 110 -9.70 6.75 -0.37
N THR A 111 -9.09 7.45 0.59
CA THR A 111 -7.68 7.82 0.61
C THR A 111 -7.09 7.45 1.96
N HIS A 112 -5.79 7.17 2.02
CA HIS A 112 -5.09 6.95 3.29
C HIS A 112 -4.48 8.26 3.83
N CYS A 113 -5.05 9.39 3.46
CA CYS A 113 -4.58 10.72 3.80
C CYS A 113 -5.70 11.55 4.41
N VAL A 114 -5.35 12.45 5.32
CA VAL A 114 -6.26 13.48 5.79
C VAL A 114 -6.17 14.66 4.83
N PRO A 115 -7.26 15.03 4.12
CA PRO A 115 -7.25 16.16 3.20
C PRO A 115 -6.78 17.44 3.90
N GLY A 116 -5.88 18.18 3.27
CA GLY A 116 -5.37 19.45 3.79
C GLY A 116 -4.21 19.38 4.78
N GLN A 117 -3.70 18.20 5.10
CA GLN A 117 -2.52 18.02 5.97
C GLN A 117 -1.21 17.82 5.20
N HIS A 118 -1.23 17.95 3.90
CA HIS A 118 -0.06 17.73 3.02
C HIS A 118 0.43 19.01 2.37
#